data_7fc7f7aae82d9dac1ee10fd9dc5457f0
#
_entry.id   7fc7f7aae82d9dac1ee10fd9dc5457f0
#
_cell.length_a   1.000
_cell.length_b   1.000
_cell.length_c   1.000
_cell.angle_alpha   90.00
_cell.angle_beta   90.00
_cell.angle_gamma   90.00
#
_symmetry.space_group_name_H-M   'P 1'
#
loop_
_entity.id
_entity.type
_entity.pdbx_description
1 polymer ?
#
loop_
_entity_poly.entity_id
_entity_poly.type
_entity_poly.pdbx_seq_one_letter_code
_entity_poly.pdbx_strand_id
1 'polypeptide(L)' 'MKKIQILGTGCAKCMKLTENVEKAAKEAGIEFEIQKVKDIKEIMSYGVMMTPGLAIDGEVKAVGKVLSVEEIKKLL' A
#
# COMPACT_ATOMS: atom_id res chain seq x y z
N MET A 1 3.02 15.10 -5.01
CA MET A 1 3.19 13.66 -5.29
C MET A 1 2.67 12.83 -4.14
N LYS A 2 1.85 11.83 -4.44
CA LYS A 2 1.35 10.91 -3.43
C LYS A 2 2.43 9.92 -3.02
N LYS A 3 2.59 9.72 -1.72
CA LYS A 3 3.48 8.70 -1.19
C LYS A 3 2.64 7.52 -0.74
N ILE A 4 2.84 6.38 -1.38
CA ILE A 4 2.08 5.17 -1.10
C ILE A 4 3.02 4.17 -0.43
N GLN A 5 2.71 3.79 0.80
CA GLN A 5 3.51 2.84 1.56
C GLN A 5 2.86 1.47 1.52
N ILE A 6 3.63 0.48 1.08
CA ILE A 6 3.20 -0.92 1.10
C ILE A 6 3.89 -1.58 2.29
N LEU A 7 3.09 -1.93 3.28
CA LEU A 7 3.59 -2.48 4.54
C LEU A 7 3.54 -4.00 4.51
N GLY A 8 4.69 -4.63 4.43
CA GLY A 8 4.76 -6.08 4.39
C GLY A 8 6.15 -6.59 4.14
N THR A 9 6.34 -7.88 4.42
CA THR A 9 7.65 -8.53 4.38
C THR A 9 8.00 -9.14 3.02
N GLY A 10 7.24 -8.83 1.99
CA GLY A 10 7.52 -9.30 0.63
C GLY A 10 6.85 -10.60 0.24
N CYS A 11 5.75 -10.95 0.92
CA CYS A 11 4.97 -12.14 0.58
C CYS A 11 4.21 -11.94 -0.75
N ALA A 12 3.64 -13.03 -1.27
CA ALA A 12 2.90 -12.99 -2.54
C ALA A 12 1.75 -11.97 -2.51
N LYS A 13 1.05 -11.87 -1.39
CA LYS A 13 -0.04 -10.89 -1.22
C LYS A 13 0.48 -9.46 -1.26
N CYS A 14 1.65 -9.21 -0.67
CA CYS A 14 2.28 -7.89 -0.70
C CYS A 14 2.64 -7.49 -2.12
N MET A 15 3.15 -8.42 -2.91
CA MET A 15 3.50 -8.18 -4.31
C MET A 15 2.25 -7.88 -5.14
N LYS A 16 1.18 -8.63 -4.90
CA LYS A 16 -0.08 -8.42 -5.61
C LYS A 16 -0.67 -7.05 -5.29
N LEU A 17 -0.63 -6.66 -4.03
CA LEU A 17 -1.09 -5.34 -3.61
C LEU A 17 -0.28 -4.25 -4.31
N THR A 18 1.05 -4.40 -4.39
CA THR A 18 1.92 -3.44 -5.06
C THR A 18 1.54 -3.29 -6.53
N GLU A 19 1.30 -4.40 -7.23
CA GLU A 19 0.86 -4.35 -8.63
C GLU A 19 -0.45 -3.59 -8.78
N ASN A 20 -1.41 -3.87 -7.91
CA ASN A 20 -2.70 -3.21 -7.95
C ASN A 20 -2.58 -1.71 -7.69
N VAL A 21 -1.71 -1.32 -6.75
CA VAL A 21 -1.44 0.09 -6.44
C VAL A 21 -0.85 0.80 -7.64
N GLU A 22 0.13 0.18 -8.30
CA GLU A 22 0.75 0.77 -9.48
C GLU A 22 -0.28 1.01 -10.59
N LYS A 23 -1.12 0.00 -10.86
CA LYS A 23 -2.17 0.13 -11.86
C LYS A 23 -3.16 1.22 -11.51
N ALA A 24 -3.61 1.25 -10.25
CA ALA A 24 -4.58 2.24 -9.80
C ALA A 24 -4.05 3.66 -9.93
N ALA A 25 -2.82 3.89 -9.52
CA ALA A 25 -2.21 5.22 -9.60
C ALA A 25 -2.01 5.68 -11.03
N LYS A 26 -1.59 4.78 -11.91
CA LYS A 26 -1.43 5.09 -13.34
C LYS A 26 -2.78 5.40 -13.99
N GLU A 27 -3.81 4.63 -13.68
CA GLU A 27 -5.15 4.87 -14.23
C GLU A 27 -5.76 6.15 -13.69
N ALA A 28 -5.45 6.50 -12.44
CA ALA A 28 -5.91 7.76 -11.85
C ALA A 28 -5.17 8.99 -12.41
N GLY A 29 -4.07 8.76 -13.13
CA GLY A 29 -3.31 9.85 -13.75
C GLY A 29 -2.59 10.76 -12.75
N ILE A 30 -2.25 10.25 -11.57
CA ILE A 30 -1.57 11.02 -10.53
C ILE A 30 -0.08 10.71 -10.49
N GLU A 31 0.70 11.66 -9.98
CA GLU A 31 2.10 11.40 -9.67
C GLU A 31 2.17 10.70 -8.32
N PHE A 32 2.99 9.67 -8.25
CA PHE A 32 3.08 8.86 -7.04
C PHE A 32 4.45 8.29 -6.85
N GLU A 33 4.73 7.93 -5.60
CA GLU A 33 5.95 7.24 -5.20
C GLU A 33 5.54 6.05 -4.34
N ILE A 34 6.05 4.87 -4.64
CA ILE A 34 5.76 3.67 -3.86
C ILE A 34 6.96 3.37 -2.96
N GLN A 35 6.69 3.30 -1.66
CA GLN A 35 7.69 2.94 -0.67
C GLN A 35 7.31 1.59 -0.08
N LYS A 36 8.23 0.63 -0.14
CA LYS A 36 8.01 -0.69 0.46
C LYS A 36 8.59 -0.69 1.86
N VAL A 37 7.73 -0.87 2.85
CA VAL A 37 8.13 -0.91 4.26
C VAL A 37 8.16 -2.37 4.68
N LYS A 38 9.37 -2.91 4.81
CA LYS A 38 9.58 -4.33 5.11
C LYS A 38 9.99 -4.59 6.56
N ASP A 39 10.47 -3.57 7.24
CA ASP A 39 10.89 -3.68 8.63
C ASP A 39 9.67 -3.83 9.55
N ILE A 40 9.64 -4.91 10.30
CA ILE A 40 8.53 -5.20 11.20
C ILE A 40 8.31 -4.06 12.20
N LYS A 41 9.38 -3.47 12.71
CA LYS A 41 9.27 -2.35 13.66
C LYS A 41 8.59 -1.14 13.03
N GLU A 42 8.93 -0.83 11.78
CA GLU A 42 8.30 0.27 11.06
C GLU A 42 6.83 -0.05 10.77
N ILE A 43 6.55 -1.28 10.36
CA ILE A 43 5.17 -1.71 10.12
C ILE A 43 4.34 -1.55 11.39
N MET A 44 4.87 -1.95 12.52
CA MET A 44 4.18 -1.81 13.80
C MET A 44 4.00 -0.35 14.20
N SER A 45 4.93 0.52 13.83
CA SER A 45 4.81 1.95 14.12
C SER A 45 3.64 2.60 13.40
N TYR A 46 3.18 2.02 12.30
CA TYR A 46 1.95 2.46 11.62
C TYR A 46 0.69 1.91 12.30
N GLY A 47 0.84 1.07 13.31
CA GLY A 47 -0.29 0.43 13.95
C GLY A 47 -0.82 -0.78 13.21
N VAL A 48 -0.06 -1.31 12.24
CA VAL A 48 -0.46 -2.45 11.43
C VAL A 48 0.07 -3.73 12.05
N MET A 49 -0.83 -4.63 12.40
CA MET A 49 -0.48 -5.92 13.00
C MET A 49 -0.63 -7.08 12.03
N MET A 50 -1.23 -6.86 10.89
CA MET A 50 -1.41 -7.87 9.85
C MET A 50 -0.90 -7.32 8.52
N THR A 51 -0.21 -8.14 7.75
CA THR A 51 0.30 -7.76 6.43
C THR A 51 -0.47 -8.50 5.33
N PRO A 52 -0.60 -7.92 4.15
CA PRO A 52 -0.06 -6.62 3.74
C PRO A 52 -0.92 -5.46 4.25
N GLY A 53 -0.28 -4.31 4.45
CA GLY A 53 -0.98 -3.08 4.79
C GLY A 53 -0.76 -2.03 3.72
N LEU A 54 -1.70 -1.11 3.58
CA LEU A 54 -1.60 0.00 2.65
C LEU A 54 -1.74 1.31 3.39
N ALA A 55 -0.77 2.21 3.20
CA ALA A 55 -0.84 3.56 3.74
C ALA A 55 -0.63 4.55 2.60
N ILE A 56 -1.28 5.69 2.68
CA ILE A 56 -1.15 6.77 1.71
C ILE A 56 -0.83 8.04 2.47
N ASP A 57 0.30 8.65 2.13
CA ASP A 57 0.80 9.85 2.81
C ASP A 57 0.92 9.65 4.33
N GLY A 58 1.30 8.45 4.74
CA GLY A 58 1.48 8.11 6.16
C GLY A 58 0.21 7.68 6.88
N GLU A 59 -0.93 7.72 6.22
CA GLU A 59 -2.20 7.32 6.81
C GLU A 59 -2.59 5.92 6.36
N VAL A 60 -2.77 5.00 7.30
CA VAL A 60 -3.12 3.61 7.00
C VAL A 60 -4.55 3.53 6.46
N LYS A 61 -4.70 2.94 5.29
CA LYS A 61 -6.00 2.81 4.60
C LYS A 61 -6.54 1.37 4.63
N ALA A 62 -5.66 0.38 4.70
CA ALA A 62 -6.07 -1.01 4.73
C ALA A 62 -5.06 -1.85 5.49
N VAL A 63 -5.54 -2.88 6.15
CA VAL A 63 -4.72 -3.79 6.96
C VAL A 63 -5.14 -5.23 6.66
N GLY A 64 -4.16 -6.05 6.33
CA GLY A 64 -4.38 -7.50 6.19
C GLY A 64 -5.16 -7.92 4.96
N LYS A 65 -5.29 -7.07 3.95
CA LYS A 65 -5.99 -7.47 2.72
C LYS A 65 -5.38 -6.84 1.47
N VAL A 66 -5.62 -7.51 0.35
CA VAL A 66 -5.20 -7.04 -0.97
C VAL A 66 -6.40 -6.33 -1.60
N LEU A 67 -6.31 -5.01 -1.71
CA LEU A 67 -7.36 -4.22 -2.33
C LEU A 67 -7.30 -4.37 -3.85
N SER A 68 -8.47 -4.30 -4.49
CA SER A 68 -8.53 -4.27 -5.94
C SER A 68 -8.08 -2.91 -6.48
N VAL A 69 -7.78 -2.86 -7.77
CA VAL A 69 -7.41 -1.61 -8.44
C VAL A 69 -8.48 -0.54 -8.23
N GLU A 70 -9.75 -0.90 -8.37
CA GLU A 70 -10.85 0.05 -8.20
C GLU A 70 -10.97 0.57 -6.78
N GLU A 71 -10.80 -0.30 -5.79
CA GLU A 71 -10.84 0.10 -4.40
C GLU A 71 -9.72 1.09 -4.08
N ILE A 72 -8.52 0.82 -4.60
CA ILE A 72 -7.38 1.70 -4.40
C ILE A 72 -7.60 3.05 -5.07
N LYS A 73 -8.15 3.06 -6.28
CA LYS A 73 -8.45 4.31 -7.00
C LYS A 73 -9.37 5.22 -6.19
N LYS A 74 -10.30 4.66 -5.46
CA LYS A 74 -11.20 5.43 -4.60
C LYS A 74 -10.47 6.09 -3.43
N LEU A 75 -9.33 5.56 -3.03
CA LEU A 75 -8.53 6.09 -1.94
C LEU A 75 -7.54 7.17 -2.41
N LEU A 76 -7.30 7.26 -3.69
CA LEU A 76 -6.34 8.21 -4.29
C LEU A 76 -7.02 9.56 -4.72
#